data_ce5e4bae9ed7606db9ed26cc629b012d
#
_entry.id   ce5e4bae9ed7606db9ed26cc629b012d
#
_cell.length_a   1.000
_cell.length_b   1.000
_cell.length_c   1.000
_cell.angle_alpha   90.00
_cell.angle_beta   90.00
_cell.angle_gamma   90.00
#
_symmetry.space_group_name_H-M   'P 1'
#
loop_
_entity.id
_entity.type
_entity.pdbx_description
1 polymer ?
#
loop_
_entity_poly.entity_id
_entity_poly.type
_entity_poly.pdbx_seq_one_letter_code
_entity_poly.pdbx_strand_id
1 'polypeptide(L)'
;MRFVGDPVAIVAGETEEAVDKALKRIKVKYRVEEAVLDIHTAKDNPILVHPEDDWYMPIPAGGDNKRNLCSSNVEEVGDVDAMLEKCAYTVDQVYHTKANQQTMMETFRTYCYMDHFRD
;
A
#
# COMPACT_ATOMS: atom_id res chain seq x y z
N MET A 1 8.26 -7.35 -5.42
CA MET A 1 7.16 -7.82 -4.54
C MET A 1 7.43 -7.33 -3.14
N ARG A 2 6.44 -6.71 -2.50
CA ARG A 2 6.61 -6.02 -1.22
C ARG A 2 5.77 -6.60 -0.10
N PHE A 3 4.68 -7.29 -0.42
CA PHE A 3 3.78 -7.89 0.57
C PHE A 3 3.15 -9.19 0.04
N VAL A 4 2.52 -9.94 0.93
CA VAL A 4 1.76 -11.15 0.58
C VAL A 4 0.47 -10.73 -0.15
N GLY A 5 0.29 -11.20 -1.38
CA GLY A 5 -0.81 -10.82 -2.26
C GLY A 5 -0.39 -9.92 -3.42
N ASP A 6 0.87 -9.49 -3.45
CA ASP A 6 1.43 -8.73 -4.60
C ASP A 6 1.39 -9.60 -5.87
N PRO A 7 0.82 -9.13 -7.00
CA PRO A 7 0.68 -9.95 -8.21
C PRO A 7 2.05 -10.25 -8.82
N VAL A 8 2.29 -11.51 -9.15
CA VAL A 8 3.55 -12.00 -9.73
C VAL A 8 3.44 -12.22 -11.23
N ALA A 9 2.33 -12.80 -11.66
CA ALA A 9 2.07 -13.12 -13.06
C ALA A 9 0.58 -13.14 -13.34
N ILE A 10 0.22 -12.82 -14.57
CA ILE A 10 -1.13 -12.94 -15.11
C ILE A 10 -1.08 -13.94 -16.25
N VAL A 11 -2.01 -14.88 -16.28
CA VAL A 11 -2.15 -15.89 -17.33
C VAL A 11 -3.51 -15.72 -17.98
N ALA A 12 -3.51 -15.66 -19.31
CA ALA A 12 -4.70 -15.72 -20.12
C ALA A 12 -4.65 -16.95 -21.02
N GLY A 13 -5.78 -17.56 -21.31
CA GLY A 13 -5.88 -18.75 -22.17
C GLY A 13 -7.29 -18.95 -22.70
N GLU A 14 -7.44 -19.79 -23.70
CA GLU A 14 -8.73 -20.05 -24.35
C GLU A 14 -9.69 -20.85 -23.46
N THR A 15 -9.15 -21.63 -22.51
CA THR A 15 -9.96 -22.45 -21.60
C THR A 15 -9.43 -22.35 -20.17
N GLU A 16 -10.31 -22.48 -19.19
CA GLU A 16 -9.96 -22.49 -17.76
C GLU A 16 -8.93 -23.60 -17.44
N GLU A 17 -9.11 -24.79 -18.04
CA GLU A 17 -8.18 -25.91 -17.86
C GLU A 17 -6.75 -25.59 -18.35
N ALA A 18 -6.64 -24.88 -19.48
CA ALA A 18 -5.36 -24.44 -20.00
C ALA A 18 -4.68 -23.42 -19.08
N VAL A 19 -5.46 -22.48 -18.54
CA VAL A 19 -4.98 -21.46 -17.58
C VAL A 19 -4.51 -22.16 -16.30
N ASP A 20 -5.28 -23.07 -15.73
CA ASP A 20 -4.90 -23.82 -14.53
C ASP A 20 -3.62 -24.63 -14.70
N LYS A 21 -3.47 -25.28 -15.85
CA LYS A 21 -2.24 -26.02 -16.18
C LYS A 21 -1.04 -25.09 -16.30
N ALA A 22 -1.22 -23.92 -16.89
CA ALA A 22 -0.18 -22.91 -17.03
C ALA A 22 0.24 -22.34 -15.67
N LEU A 23 -0.71 -21.95 -14.82
CA LEU A 23 -0.45 -21.45 -13.47
C LEU A 23 0.39 -22.43 -12.63
N LYS A 24 0.07 -23.72 -12.68
CA LYS A 24 0.82 -24.79 -11.96
C LYS A 24 2.25 -24.97 -12.47
N ARG A 25 2.57 -24.50 -13.68
CA ARG A 25 3.91 -24.59 -14.27
C ARG A 25 4.79 -23.39 -13.99
N ILE A 26 4.21 -22.28 -13.51
CA ILE A 26 4.97 -21.09 -13.16
C ILE A 26 5.86 -21.42 -11.95
N LYS A 27 7.17 -21.22 -12.13
CA LYS A 27 8.16 -21.35 -11.07
C LYS A 27 8.71 -19.98 -10.76
N VAL A 28 8.55 -19.53 -9.55
CA VAL A 28 9.04 -18.22 -9.09
C VAL A 28 10.29 -18.43 -8.23
N LYS A 29 11.36 -17.72 -8.56
CA LYS A 29 12.57 -17.67 -7.75
C LYS A 29 12.71 -16.27 -7.17
N TYR A 30 12.73 -16.18 -5.86
CA TYR A 30 12.86 -14.92 -5.13
C TYR A 30 14.28 -14.68 -4.68
N ARG A 31 14.74 -13.43 -4.82
CA ARG A 31 15.86 -12.89 -4.05
C ARG A 31 15.22 -12.18 -2.86
N VAL A 32 15.41 -12.75 -1.68
CA VAL A 32 14.86 -12.18 -0.45
C VAL A 32 15.76 -11.04 -0.01
N GLU A 33 15.18 -9.89 0.26
CA GLU A 33 15.85 -8.70 0.77
C GLU A 33 15.43 -8.45 2.22
N GLU A 34 16.14 -7.61 2.94
CA GLU A 34 15.80 -7.24 4.30
C GLU A 34 14.46 -6.48 4.30
N ALA A 35 13.58 -6.88 5.20
CA ALA A 35 12.23 -6.35 5.27
C ALA A 35 12.11 -5.23 6.32
N VAL A 36 11.37 -4.16 5.96
CA VAL A 36 10.98 -3.12 6.90
C VAL A 36 9.55 -3.41 7.35
N LEU A 37 9.38 -3.92 8.57
CA LEU A 37 8.12 -4.45 9.08
C LEU A 37 7.50 -3.60 10.20
N ASP A 38 8.26 -2.69 10.79
CA ASP A 38 7.79 -1.84 11.87
C ASP A 38 7.57 -0.41 11.36
N ILE A 39 6.34 0.07 11.44
CA ILE A 39 5.94 1.41 11.02
C ILE A 39 6.71 2.52 11.80
N HIS A 40 7.09 2.27 13.04
CA HIS A 40 7.79 3.25 13.86
C HIS A 40 9.25 3.45 13.43
N THR A 41 9.85 2.42 12.81
CA THR A 41 11.23 2.44 12.32
C THR A 41 11.32 2.54 10.79
N ALA A 42 10.18 2.55 10.09
CA ALA A 42 10.13 2.59 8.63
C ALA A 42 10.51 3.96 8.06
N LYS A 43 10.03 5.04 8.70
CA LYS A 43 10.35 6.40 8.27
C LYS A 43 11.84 6.67 8.40
N ASP A 44 12.44 7.25 7.35
CA ASP A 44 13.86 7.57 7.27
C ASP A 44 14.79 6.34 7.44
N ASN A 45 14.28 5.12 7.23
CA ASN A 45 15.06 3.89 7.23
C ASN A 45 15.97 3.85 5.98
N PRO A 46 17.22 3.39 6.10
CA PRO A 46 18.12 3.25 4.95
C PRO A 46 17.64 2.22 3.93
N ILE A 47 16.82 1.25 4.34
CA ILE A 47 16.19 0.28 3.45
C ILE A 47 14.89 0.86 2.93
N LEU A 48 14.84 1.13 1.62
CA LEU A 48 13.69 1.76 0.98
C LEU A 48 12.72 0.71 0.44
N VAL A 49 11.45 0.86 0.75
CA VAL A 49 10.37 0.01 0.21
C VAL A 49 10.15 0.31 -1.28
N HIS A 50 10.31 1.57 -1.68
CA HIS A 50 10.23 2.05 -3.06
C HIS A 50 11.51 2.80 -3.42
N PRO A 51 12.59 2.10 -3.82
CA PRO A 51 13.86 2.73 -4.13
C PRO A 51 13.89 3.41 -5.51
N GLU A 52 12.86 3.19 -6.35
CA GLU A 52 12.78 3.65 -7.73
C GLU A 52 12.84 5.19 -7.80
N ASP A 53 13.63 5.74 -8.74
CA ASP A 53 13.76 7.19 -8.92
C ASP A 53 12.57 7.80 -9.66
N ASP A 54 11.86 6.99 -10.45
CA ASP A 54 10.66 7.36 -11.18
C ASP A 54 9.36 7.09 -10.42
N TRP A 55 9.46 6.71 -9.14
CA TRP A 55 8.27 6.56 -8.29
C TRP A 55 7.54 7.89 -8.15
N TYR A 56 6.24 7.84 -8.29
CA TYR A 56 5.38 8.99 -8.04
C TYR A 56 4.12 8.59 -7.28
N MET A 57 3.57 9.52 -6.53
CA MET A 57 2.30 9.37 -5.86
C MET A 57 1.21 9.98 -6.74
N PRO A 58 0.18 9.21 -7.15
CA PRO A 58 -0.89 9.73 -8.00
C PRO A 58 -1.80 10.74 -7.29
N ILE A 59 -1.77 10.77 -5.97
CA ILE A 59 -2.52 11.73 -5.14
C ILE A 59 -1.51 12.62 -4.40
N PRO A 60 -1.65 13.97 -4.42
CA PRO A 60 -0.71 14.88 -3.75
C PRO A 60 -0.91 14.85 -2.23
N ALA A 61 -0.50 13.78 -1.59
CA ALA A 61 -0.62 13.57 -0.14
C ALA A 61 0.70 13.72 0.62
N GLY A 62 1.73 14.34 0.01
CA GLY A 62 3.02 14.57 0.64
C GLY A 62 3.86 13.32 0.88
N GLY A 63 3.73 12.31 0.01
CA GLY A 63 4.57 11.11 0.08
C GLY A 63 6.00 11.37 -0.39
N ASP A 64 6.94 10.64 0.19
CA ASP A 64 8.36 10.65 -0.17
C ASP A 64 8.93 9.23 -0.05
N ASN A 65 9.17 8.61 -1.21
CA ASN A 65 9.68 7.24 -1.26
C ASN A 65 11.10 7.11 -0.71
N LYS A 66 11.92 8.14 -0.82
CA LYS A 66 13.30 8.14 -0.29
C LYS A 66 13.35 8.21 1.23
N ARG A 67 12.22 8.48 1.86
CA ARG A 67 12.05 8.50 3.31
C ARG A 67 11.12 7.39 3.81
N ASN A 68 10.67 6.48 2.95
CA ASN A 68 9.60 5.52 3.25
C ASN A 68 8.31 6.19 3.78
N LEU A 69 8.04 7.42 3.33
CA LEU A 69 6.91 8.20 3.79
C LEU A 69 5.75 8.06 2.80
N CYS A 70 4.68 7.44 3.23
CA CYS A 70 3.48 7.25 2.41
C CYS A 70 2.71 8.56 2.23
N SER A 71 2.57 9.33 3.30
CA SER A 71 1.81 10.59 3.28
C SER A 71 2.29 11.51 4.40
N SER A 72 2.25 12.81 4.15
CA SER A 72 2.49 13.84 5.17
C SER A 72 1.64 15.05 4.84
N ASN A 73 0.78 15.44 5.77
CA ASN A 73 0.01 16.67 5.69
C ASN A 73 0.01 17.36 7.04
N VAL A 74 0.18 18.66 7.03
CA VAL A 74 0.07 19.51 8.21
C VAL A 74 -0.93 20.61 7.90
N GLU A 75 -1.92 20.76 8.74
CA GLU A 75 -2.92 21.81 8.66
C GLU A 75 -2.95 22.56 10.00
N GLU A 76 -2.63 23.82 9.97
CA GLU A 76 -2.60 24.69 11.14
C GLU A 76 -3.45 25.92 10.91
N VAL A 77 -4.27 26.29 11.88
CA VAL A 77 -5.10 27.50 11.84
C VAL A 77 -4.78 28.37 13.05
N GLY A 78 -4.24 29.55 12.78
CA GLY A 78 -3.79 30.47 13.82
C GLY A 78 -2.43 30.07 14.42
N ASP A 79 -2.11 30.62 15.58
CA ASP A 79 -0.89 30.33 16.32
C ASP A 79 -1.18 29.21 17.34
N VAL A 80 -0.90 27.96 16.93
CA VAL A 80 -1.21 26.77 17.72
C VAL A 80 -0.39 26.72 19.00
N ASP A 81 0.90 27.06 18.94
CA ASP A 81 1.79 27.01 20.08
C ASP A 81 1.37 28.04 21.15
N ALA A 82 1.09 29.27 20.77
CA ALA A 82 0.59 30.29 21.68
C ALA A 82 -0.81 29.95 22.27
N MET A 83 -1.61 29.16 21.56
CA MET A 83 -2.88 28.65 22.08
C MET A 83 -2.67 27.56 23.11
N LEU A 84 -1.78 26.60 22.85
CA LEU A 84 -1.43 25.52 23.76
C LEU A 84 -0.86 26.03 25.07
N GLU A 85 0.01 27.06 25.03
CA GLU A 85 0.56 27.71 26.23
C GLU A 85 -0.51 28.32 27.14
N LYS A 86 -1.64 28.75 26.57
CA LYS A 86 -2.77 29.35 27.31
C LYS A 86 -3.79 28.34 27.80
N CYS A 87 -3.69 27.09 27.40
CA CYS A 87 -4.61 26.06 27.83
C CYS A 87 -4.42 25.73 29.31
N ALA A 88 -5.52 25.62 30.05
CA ALA A 88 -5.47 25.19 31.45
C ALA A 88 -5.02 23.72 31.61
N TYR A 89 -5.30 22.89 30.58
CA TYR A 89 -4.91 21.49 30.52
C TYR A 89 -4.53 21.12 29.10
N THR A 90 -3.45 20.38 28.92
CA THR A 90 -3.01 19.77 27.68
C THR A 90 -2.83 18.28 27.86
N VAL A 91 -3.19 17.51 26.83
CA VAL A 91 -2.97 16.05 26.82
C VAL A 91 -2.19 15.70 25.55
N ASP A 92 -1.02 15.08 25.73
CA ASP A 92 -0.20 14.55 24.67
C ASP A 92 -0.04 13.05 24.93
N GLN A 93 -0.65 12.20 24.10
CA GLN A 93 -0.62 10.76 24.24
C GLN A 93 -0.60 10.05 22.90
N VAL A 94 -0.01 8.87 22.86
CA VAL A 94 0.01 7.97 21.72
C VAL A 94 -1.06 6.91 21.89
N TYR A 95 -1.93 6.78 20.89
CA TYR A 95 -3.01 5.80 20.86
C TYR A 95 -2.76 4.77 19.77
N HIS A 96 -2.91 3.47 20.09
CA HIS A 96 -2.75 2.39 19.14
C HIS A 96 -4.08 1.70 18.88
N THR A 97 -4.47 1.62 17.61
CA THR A 97 -5.60 0.82 17.15
C THR A 97 -5.10 -0.31 16.26
N LYS A 98 -5.75 -1.48 16.34
CA LYS A 98 -5.43 -2.59 15.44
C LYS A 98 -6.05 -2.35 14.06
N ALA A 99 -5.34 -2.71 13.01
CA ALA A 99 -5.90 -2.80 11.68
C ALA A 99 -6.93 -3.93 11.65
N ASN A 100 -8.13 -3.62 11.15
CA ASN A 100 -9.21 -4.59 10.97
C ASN A 100 -9.52 -4.73 9.48
N GLN A 101 -9.68 -5.97 9.03
CA GLN A 101 -10.17 -6.27 7.69
C GLN A 101 -11.70 -6.28 7.72
N GLN A 102 -12.32 -5.68 6.71
CA GLN A 102 -13.80 -5.63 6.56
C GLN A 102 -14.43 -7.01 6.39
N THR A 103 -13.66 -7.97 5.84
CA THR A 103 -14.07 -9.37 5.66
C THR A 103 -15.43 -9.47 4.93
N MET A 104 -15.48 -8.88 3.75
CA MET A 104 -16.69 -8.90 2.91
C MET A 104 -17.03 -10.34 2.50
N MET A 105 -18.28 -10.73 2.69
CA MET A 105 -18.77 -12.08 2.37
C MET A 105 -18.73 -12.38 0.86
N GLU A 106 -19.01 -11.36 0.04
CA GLU A 106 -19.06 -11.48 -1.42
C GLU A 106 -17.68 -11.63 -2.07
N THR A 107 -16.62 -11.28 -1.36
CA THR A 107 -15.25 -11.17 -1.88
C THR A 107 -15.13 -10.20 -3.08
N PHE A 108 -13.91 -9.91 -3.53
CA PHE A 108 -13.69 -9.12 -4.74
C PHE A 108 -13.79 -10.02 -5.98
N ARG A 109 -14.69 -9.69 -6.90
CA ARG A 109 -14.88 -10.44 -8.15
C ARG A 109 -15.04 -9.47 -9.32
N THR A 110 -14.56 -9.89 -10.47
CA THR A 110 -14.76 -9.20 -11.75
C THR A 110 -15.23 -10.21 -12.79
N TYR A 111 -16.25 -9.85 -13.54
CA TYR A 111 -16.72 -10.58 -14.69
C TYR A 111 -16.47 -9.73 -15.94
N CYS A 112 -15.82 -10.32 -16.94
CA CYS A 112 -15.57 -9.67 -18.23
C CYS A 112 -16.03 -10.59 -19.36
N TYR A 113 -16.65 -10.00 -20.40
CA TYR A 113 -16.99 -10.72 -21.62
C TYR A 113 -16.75 -9.81 -22.83
N MET A 114 -16.55 -10.43 -23.99
CA MET A 114 -16.46 -9.73 -25.26
C MET A 114 -17.87 -9.52 -25.81
N ASP A 115 -18.29 -8.26 -25.97
CA ASP A 115 -19.54 -7.92 -26.64
C ASP A 115 -19.24 -7.72 -28.13
N HIS A 116 -19.61 -8.69 -28.95
CA HIS A 116 -19.42 -8.64 -30.40
C HIS A 116 -20.47 -7.79 -31.15
N PHE A 117 -21.41 -7.20 -30.43
CA PHE A 117 -22.49 -6.39 -30.99
C PHE A 117 -22.32 -4.89 -30.77
N ARG A 118 -21.28 -4.49 -30.08
CA ARG A 118 -20.94 -3.08 -29.83
C ARG A 118 -19.51 -2.81 -30.32
N ASP A 119 -19.40 -2.49 -31.60
CA ASP A 119 -18.19 -1.85 -32.16
C ASP A 119 -18.26 -0.35 -31.96
#